data_d39e7ebaec6c039289069f94eb96ee51
#
_entry.id   d39e7ebaec6c039289069f94eb96ee51
#
_cell.length_a   1.000
_cell.length_b   1.000
_cell.length_c   1.000
_cell.angle_alpha   90.00
_cell.angle_beta   90.00
_cell.angle_gamma   90.00
#
_symmetry.space_group_name_H-M   'P 1'
#
loop_
_entity.id
_entity.type
_entity.pdbx_description
1 polymer ?
#
loop_
_entity_poly.entity_id
_entity_poly.type
_entity_poly.pdbx_seq_one_letter_code
_entity_poly.pdbx_strand_id
1 'polypeptide(L)'
;TFDPQGFSLKIFKDRYAFTPEETWQEACQRVAHQIASAESPIKQKTYQDKFYEILSSNYFVPGGRIWYNSGRPNPQLLNCFVLDPKKDSKEGWGDSARAMIITSMTGGGCGDDFSDVRPRGATIAGQRGAAPGAVELMRLIDACAQPVRNGGQRRVALMFSLDLSHPDIEEFLSAKLVKGELTHANISVRSRHTKAFIKAVKEDGEIELHWKGQYKRSIKARILWDTIVKNAYNSAEPGFLNWELVEHESNIHYIEELVTTNPCGEIPLEPFGNCCLGHIVLSRFVVDGEIDYAALGDTIRLGVRFLDNVLSVNHFPLPQMKTKADNLRRIGLGTTALADTLALLGYRYGSEEGNKFIDKLGRFISKAAYEASVLLAVEKGPFPLCHSMKHVESGFMKRMPAKTKSLVMEHGIRNCMLLTQAPTGTVSILSENCSSGIEPMFAPAYERRYWEGDERKMELVFHPLFAKFMSEGKSVDHFVGSQELTVRDHLEVQRIIQRHVDNAVSKTINMPHDYPVEDMEKLWLEYLPYLKGTTFYRESTRGFINANGEVEEPPLKAISLDEAKRRFKESHKTGTEGVMECPSGVCSL
;
A
#
# COMPACT_ATOMS: atom_id res chain seq x y z
N THR A 1 8.01 -26.18 8.82
CA THR A 1 8.64 -24.86 8.99
C THR A 1 9.12 -24.37 7.62
N PHE A 2 8.86 -23.10 7.32
CA PHE A 2 9.38 -22.42 6.14
C PHE A 2 10.84 -22.00 6.39
N ASP A 3 11.63 -21.98 5.33
CA ASP A 3 12.99 -21.42 5.35
C ASP A 3 13.26 -20.78 3.99
N PRO A 4 13.56 -19.45 3.92
CA PRO A 4 13.75 -18.77 2.65
C PRO A 4 14.95 -19.32 1.89
N GLN A 5 14.82 -19.46 0.57
CA GLN A 5 15.85 -20.00 -0.32
C GLN A 5 16.23 -18.99 -1.42
N GLY A 6 17.35 -19.21 -2.09
CA GLY A 6 17.75 -18.43 -3.25
C GLY A 6 17.72 -16.92 -3.04
N PHE A 7 16.98 -16.20 -3.87
CA PHE A 7 16.84 -14.74 -3.81
C PHE A 7 16.12 -14.27 -2.54
N SER A 8 15.13 -15.04 -2.04
CA SER A 8 14.45 -14.77 -0.79
C SER A 8 15.42 -14.78 0.40
N LEU A 9 16.32 -15.77 0.47
CA LEU A 9 17.36 -15.83 1.49
C LEU A 9 18.31 -14.64 1.39
N LYS A 10 18.70 -14.23 0.19
CA LYS A 10 19.53 -13.04 -0.01
C LYS A 10 18.84 -11.78 0.51
N ILE A 11 17.57 -11.57 0.19
CA ILE A 11 16.78 -10.43 0.71
C ILE A 11 16.66 -10.48 2.22
N PHE A 12 16.46 -11.67 2.81
CA PHE A 12 16.45 -11.83 4.26
C PHE A 12 17.77 -11.37 4.87
N LYS A 13 18.90 -11.88 4.38
CA LYS A 13 20.23 -11.56 4.89
C LYS A 13 20.60 -10.08 4.73
N ASP A 14 20.33 -9.50 3.57
CA ASP A 14 20.70 -8.13 3.23
C ASP A 14 19.85 -7.08 3.95
N ARG A 15 18.58 -7.40 4.27
CA ARG A 15 17.61 -6.38 4.72
C ARG A 15 16.98 -6.61 6.08
N TYR A 16 16.92 -7.83 6.59
CA TYR A 16 16.11 -8.18 7.76
C TYR A 16 16.86 -8.91 8.86
N ALA A 17 17.90 -9.65 8.52
CA ALA A 17 18.73 -10.32 9.50
C ALA A 17 19.42 -9.30 10.44
N PHE A 18 19.51 -9.64 11.71
CA PHE A 18 20.16 -8.81 12.72
C PHE A 18 21.69 -8.84 12.55
N THR A 19 22.21 -10.03 12.24
CA THR A 19 23.59 -10.28 11.82
C THR A 19 23.61 -11.14 10.57
N PRO A 20 24.71 -11.19 9.80
CA PRO A 20 24.79 -12.05 8.62
C PRO A 20 24.53 -13.53 8.90
N GLU A 21 24.84 -14.00 10.12
CA GLU A 21 24.71 -15.39 10.55
C GLU A 21 23.28 -15.74 11.00
N GLU A 22 22.45 -14.74 11.39
CA GLU A 22 21.10 -14.98 11.92
C GLU A 22 20.29 -15.86 10.95
N THR A 23 19.76 -16.98 11.44
CA THR A 23 18.85 -17.85 10.71
C THR A 23 17.43 -17.30 10.67
N TRP A 24 16.62 -17.79 9.74
CA TRP A 24 15.19 -17.45 9.68
C TRP A 24 14.47 -17.76 10.99
N GLN A 25 14.75 -18.91 11.58
CA GLN A 25 14.12 -19.34 12.83
C GLN A 25 14.51 -18.43 14.00
N GLU A 26 15.77 -18.01 14.10
CA GLU A 26 16.23 -17.07 15.11
C GLU A 26 15.57 -15.69 14.93
N ALA A 27 15.45 -15.20 13.69
CA ALA A 27 14.72 -13.97 13.40
C ALA A 27 13.24 -14.05 13.79
N CYS A 28 12.58 -15.18 13.49
CA CYS A 28 11.19 -15.42 13.92
C CYS A 28 11.07 -15.44 15.45
N GLN A 29 12.02 -16.07 16.17
CA GLN A 29 12.05 -16.05 17.64
C GLN A 29 12.26 -14.65 18.20
N ARG A 30 13.19 -13.89 17.63
CA ARG A 30 13.50 -12.50 18.02
C ARG A 30 12.27 -11.60 17.87
N VAL A 31 11.60 -11.67 16.73
CA VAL A 31 10.37 -10.90 16.47
C VAL A 31 9.25 -11.34 17.40
N ALA A 32 9.00 -12.64 17.52
CA ALA A 32 7.96 -13.17 18.39
C ALA A 32 8.17 -12.78 19.86
N HIS A 33 9.41 -12.85 20.36
CA HIS A 33 9.78 -12.42 21.71
C HIS A 33 9.49 -10.95 21.94
N GLN A 34 9.97 -10.08 21.04
CA GLN A 34 9.76 -8.62 21.12
C GLN A 34 8.28 -8.26 21.18
N ILE A 35 7.46 -8.87 20.32
CA ILE A 35 6.04 -8.51 20.23
C ILE A 35 5.21 -9.13 21.36
N ALA A 36 5.58 -10.32 21.83
CA ALA A 36 4.93 -10.94 22.97
C ALA A 36 5.22 -10.22 24.30
N SER A 37 6.26 -9.38 24.38
CA SER A 37 6.57 -8.60 25.58
C SER A 37 5.46 -7.61 25.98
N ALA A 38 4.53 -7.29 25.04
CA ALA A 38 3.33 -6.50 25.33
C ALA A 38 2.23 -7.28 26.10
N GLU A 39 2.37 -8.59 26.22
CA GLU A 39 1.41 -9.43 26.95
C GLU A 39 1.70 -9.44 28.46
N SER A 40 0.68 -9.78 29.25
CA SER A 40 0.89 -10.00 30.68
C SER A 40 1.90 -11.13 30.92
N PRO A 41 2.70 -11.11 32.01
CA PRO A 41 3.75 -12.11 32.25
C PRO A 41 3.28 -13.56 32.13
N ILE A 42 2.05 -13.85 32.54
CA ILE A 42 1.45 -15.19 32.46
C ILE A 42 1.21 -15.63 31.01
N LYS A 43 0.93 -14.69 30.10
CA LYS A 43 0.57 -14.97 28.71
C LYS A 43 1.76 -14.83 27.74
N GLN A 44 2.86 -14.19 28.16
CA GLN A 44 3.99 -13.88 27.27
C GLN A 44 4.52 -15.12 26.54
N LYS A 45 4.84 -16.18 27.30
CA LYS A 45 5.37 -17.42 26.68
C LYS A 45 4.38 -18.03 25.69
N THR A 46 3.10 -18.10 26.06
CA THR A 46 2.06 -18.67 25.17
C THR A 46 1.95 -17.90 23.86
N TYR A 47 1.96 -16.55 23.90
CA TYR A 47 1.86 -15.75 22.68
C TYR A 47 3.18 -15.67 21.93
N GLN A 48 4.32 -15.74 22.61
CA GLN A 48 5.60 -15.88 21.93
C GLN A 48 5.63 -17.15 21.07
N ASP A 49 5.17 -18.28 21.60
CA ASP A 49 5.15 -19.53 20.86
C ASP A 49 4.17 -19.48 19.68
N LYS A 50 2.96 -18.92 19.86
CA LYS A 50 1.97 -18.73 18.79
C LYS A 50 2.44 -17.76 17.71
N PHE A 51 3.09 -16.67 18.09
CA PHE A 51 3.65 -15.71 17.12
C PHE A 51 4.81 -16.34 16.36
N TYR A 52 5.68 -17.08 17.05
CA TYR A 52 6.74 -17.84 16.39
C TYR A 52 6.17 -18.83 15.36
N GLU A 53 5.12 -19.56 15.71
CA GLU A 53 4.48 -20.51 14.81
C GLU A 53 3.99 -19.87 13.51
N ILE A 54 3.21 -18.79 13.58
CA ILE A 54 2.68 -18.14 12.37
C ILE A 54 3.77 -17.46 11.52
N LEU A 55 4.86 -16.99 12.14
CA LEU A 55 6.02 -16.40 11.46
C LEU A 55 6.88 -17.49 10.80
N SER A 56 7.28 -18.53 11.56
CA SER A 56 8.17 -19.58 11.08
C SER A 56 7.51 -20.52 10.06
N SER A 57 6.17 -20.59 10.05
CA SER A 57 5.40 -21.30 9.01
C SER A 57 5.05 -20.42 7.81
N ASN A 58 5.44 -19.15 7.85
CA ASN A 58 5.13 -18.18 6.81
C ASN A 58 3.62 -18.02 6.51
N TYR A 59 2.79 -18.17 7.54
CA TYR A 59 1.34 -17.90 7.45
C TYR A 59 1.04 -16.41 7.56
N PHE A 60 1.89 -15.69 8.29
CA PHE A 60 1.81 -14.27 8.52
C PHE A 60 3.17 -13.62 8.36
N VAL A 61 3.26 -12.54 7.60
CA VAL A 61 4.47 -11.75 7.39
C VAL A 61 4.23 -10.31 7.83
N PRO A 62 4.87 -9.84 8.91
CA PRO A 62 4.77 -8.46 9.36
C PRO A 62 5.52 -7.51 8.45
N GLY A 63 5.22 -6.21 8.56
CA GLY A 63 5.91 -5.15 7.84
C GLY A 63 7.42 -5.18 8.03
N GLY A 64 8.16 -4.78 7.00
CA GLY A 64 9.63 -4.89 6.98
C GLY A 64 10.34 -4.19 8.14
N ARG A 65 9.73 -3.16 8.74
CA ARG A 65 10.28 -2.48 9.93
C ARG A 65 10.22 -3.34 11.17
N ILE A 66 9.21 -4.17 11.31
CA ILE A 66 9.07 -5.11 12.43
C ILE A 66 10.21 -6.13 12.35
N TRP A 67 10.49 -6.70 11.16
CA TRP A 67 11.63 -7.59 10.95
C TRP A 67 12.96 -6.91 11.28
N TYR A 68 13.19 -5.72 10.73
CA TYR A 68 14.47 -5.04 10.83
C TYR A 68 14.79 -4.54 12.24
N ASN A 69 13.81 -3.96 12.95
CA ASN A 69 14.03 -3.24 14.21
C ASN A 69 13.73 -4.05 15.48
N SER A 70 13.01 -5.18 15.41
CA SER A 70 12.78 -6.02 16.59
C SER A 70 14.11 -6.46 17.21
N GLY A 71 14.23 -6.31 18.52
CA GLY A 71 15.46 -6.61 19.27
C GLY A 71 16.49 -5.48 19.31
N ARG A 72 16.30 -4.39 18.54
CA ARG A 72 17.17 -3.20 18.61
C ARG A 72 16.74 -2.26 19.73
N PRO A 73 17.67 -1.44 20.28
CA PRO A 73 17.30 -0.37 21.22
C PRO A 73 16.32 0.61 20.58
N ASN A 74 15.27 1.01 21.32
CA ASN A 74 14.25 1.96 20.87
C ASN A 74 13.66 1.60 19.50
N PRO A 75 13.05 0.40 19.32
CA PRO A 75 12.68 -0.11 18.03
C PRO A 75 11.50 0.67 17.43
N GLN A 76 11.73 1.38 16.33
CA GLN A 76 10.66 1.95 15.52
C GLN A 76 10.18 0.87 14.53
N LEU A 77 8.98 0.32 14.77
CA LEU A 77 8.44 -0.87 14.09
C LEU A 77 7.43 -0.54 12.98
N LEU A 78 7.05 0.74 12.85
CA LEU A 78 5.99 1.17 11.94
C LEU A 78 6.55 1.64 10.60
N ASN A 79 5.81 1.42 9.53
CA ASN A 79 6.31 1.69 8.18
C ASN A 79 6.14 3.16 7.78
N CYS A 80 4.99 3.76 8.09
CA CYS A 80 4.61 5.07 7.57
C CYS A 80 3.82 5.87 8.59
N PHE A 81 3.79 7.19 8.36
CA PHE A 81 3.09 8.16 9.19
C PHE A 81 2.47 9.24 8.31
N VAL A 82 1.46 9.92 8.82
CA VAL A 82 1.02 11.21 8.30
C VAL A 82 1.51 12.29 9.24
N LEU A 83 2.03 13.37 8.69
CA LEU A 83 2.43 14.56 9.42
C LEU A 83 1.28 15.57 9.47
N ASP A 84 1.49 16.72 10.09
CA ASP A 84 0.49 17.79 10.13
C ASP A 84 1.13 19.14 9.84
N PRO A 85 1.21 19.53 8.57
CA PRO A 85 1.70 20.85 8.19
C PRO A 85 0.68 21.97 8.36
N LYS A 86 -0.40 21.76 9.15
CA LYS A 86 -1.56 22.68 9.27
C LYS A 86 -1.22 24.08 9.72
N LYS A 87 -0.05 24.30 10.27
CA LYS A 87 0.39 25.62 10.69
C LYS A 87 0.94 26.40 9.49
N ASP A 88 0.07 27.17 8.84
CA ASP A 88 0.44 28.10 7.80
C ASP A 88 1.15 29.34 8.39
N SER A 89 2.31 29.11 9.00
CA SER A 89 3.17 30.09 9.67
C SER A 89 4.64 29.75 9.45
N LYS A 90 5.54 30.67 9.77
CA LYS A 90 7.00 30.45 9.70
C LYS A 90 7.44 29.27 10.56
N GLU A 91 6.91 29.20 11.78
CA GLU A 91 7.16 28.14 12.74
C GLU A 91 6.59 26.80 12.21
N GLY A 92 5.37 26.81 11.66
CA GLY A 92 4.71 25.64 11.12
C GLY A 92 5.46 25.04 9.92
N TRP A 93 6.04 25.86 9.06
CA TRP A 93 6.91 25.39 7.96
C TRP A 93 8.18 24.71 8.48
N GLY A 94 8.81 25.32 9.50
CA GLY A 94 9.98 24.73 10.18
C GLY A 94 9.63 23.41 10.89
N ASP A 95 8.50 23.37 11.61
CA ASP A 95 8.03 22.18 12.31
C ASP A 95 7.71 21.03 11.35
N SER A 96 7.13 21.32 10.18
CA SER A 96 6.83 20.31 9.15
C SER A 96 8.11 19.67 8.61
N ALA A 97 9.11 20.50 8.25
CA ALA A 97 10.41 20.01 7.79
C ALA A 97 11.12 19.20 8.90
N ARG A 98 11.12 19.68 10.13
CA ARG A 98 11.69 18.97 11.30
C ARG A 98 11.00 17.61 11.53
N ALA A 99 9.67 17.57 11.50
CA ALA A 99 8.91 16.35 11.71
C ALA A 99 9.21 15.32 10.62
N MET A 100 9.28 15.75 9.35
CA MET A 100 9.65 14.90 8.23
C MET A 100 11.06 14.31 8.40
N ILE A 101 12.06 15.14 8.71
CA ILE A 101 13.45 14.70 8.90
C ILE A 101 13.53 13.65 10.00
N ILE A 102 12.99 13.94 11.19
CA ILE A 102 13.04 13.02 12.35
C ILE A 102 12.36 11.69 12.02
N THR A 103 11.16 11.73 11.43
CA THR A 103 10.40 10.52 11.11
C THR A 103 11.09 9.70 10.03
N SER A 104 11.58 10.34 8.98
CA SER A 104 12.25 9.66 7.87
C SER A 104 13.60 9.07 8.26
N MET A 105 14.37 9.73 9.14
CA MET A 105 15.65 9.18 9.65
C MET A 105 15.46 7.92 10.49
N THR A 106 14.28 7.73 11.11
CA THR A 106 13.93 6.47 11.80
C THR A 106 13.34 5.42 10.85
N GLY A 107 13.18 5.76 9.58
CA GLY A 107 12.75 4.86 8.51
C GLY A 107 11.28 4.87 8.19
N GLY A 108 10.52 5.81 8.73
CA GLY A 108 9.12 6.02 8.38
C GLY A 108 8.96 6.76 7.06
N GLY A 109 8.05 6.31 6.19
CA GLY A 109 7.53 7.10 5.09
C GLY A 109 6.55 8.15 5.62
N CYS A 110 6.46 9.32 4.97
CA CYS A 110 5.63 10.42 5.45
C CYS A 110 4.60 10.85 4.40
N GLY A 111 3.34 11.02 4.83
CA GLY A 111 2.32 11.71 4.06
C GLY A 111 2.06 13.10 4.63
N ASP A 112 1.84 14.08 3.76
CA ASP A 112 1.50 15.46 4.13
C ASP A 112 0.41 16.02 3.22
N ASP A 113 -0.55 16.77 3.79
CA ASP A 113 -1.56 17.53 3.06
C ASP A 113 -1.30 19.03 3.15
N PHE A 114 -1.33 19.69 2.01
CA PHE A 114 -1.00 21.11 1.91
C PHE A 114 -2.22 22.00 1.67
N SER A 115 -3.42 21.46 1.76
CA SER A 115 -4.66 22.19 1.45
C SER A 115 -4.95 23.34 2.41
N ASP A 116 -4.38 23.30 3.62
CA ASP A 116 -4.52 24.38 4.61
C ASP A 116 -3.49 25.52 4.44
N VAL A 117 -2.47 25.33 3.62
CA VAL A 117 -1.46 26.36 3.30
C VAL A 117 -2.07 27.40 2.39
N ARG A 118 -1.85 28.70 2.69
CA ARG A 118 -2.39 29.79 1.86
C ARG A 118 -1.84 29.76 0.45
N PRO A 119 -2.67 30.10 -0.55
CA PRO A 119 -2.28 30.05 -1.94
C PRO A 119 -1.23 31.13 -2.30
N ARG A 120 -0.51 30.89 -3.38
CA ARG A 120 0.43 31.84 -3.97
C ARG A 120 -0.23 33.20 -4.19
N GLY A 121 0.48 34.26 -3.83
CA GLY A 121 0.00 35.62 -3.99
C GLY A 121 -0.99 36.09 -2.92
N ALA A 122 -1.33 35.25 -1.94
CA ALA A 122 -2.16 35.66 -0.82
C ALA A 122 -1.47 36.74 0.05
N THR A 123 -2.28 37.48 0.80
CA THR A 123 -1.79 38.56 1.68
C THR A 123 -1.12 38.00 2.93
N ILE A 124 0.08 38.46 3.26
CA ILE A 124 0.78 38.19 4.52
C ILE A 124 1.02 39.51 5.25
N ALA A 125 0.57 39.64 6.50
CA ALA A 125 0.79 40.83 7.32
C ALA A 125 0.44 42.16 6.61
N GLY A 126 -0.64 42.18 5.83
CA GLY A 126 -1.07 43.35 5.05
C GLY A 126 -0.37 43.53 3.71
N GLN A 127 0.65 42.77 3.41
CA GLN A 127 1.36 42.81 2.12
C GLN A 127 0.66 41.89 1.11
N ARG A 128 0.09 42.47 0.07
CA ARG A 128 -0.52 41.70 -1.02
C ARG A 128 0.55 40.99 -1.87
N GLY A 129 0.24 39.81 -2.35
CA GLY A 129 1.11 39.02 -3.21
C GLY A 129 2.33 38.41 -2.53
N ALA A 130 2.41 38.45 -1.20
CA ALA A 130 3.60 38.03 -0.45
C ALA A 130 3.68 36.50 -0.21
N ALA A 131 2.57 35.76 -0.33
CA ALA A 131 2.55 34.33 -0.04
C ALA A 131 3.22 33.53 -1.16
N PRO A 132 4.16 32.62 -0.83
CA PRO A 132 4.83 31.79 -1.83
C PRO A 132 3.93 30.66 -2.38
N GLY A 133 2.91 30.22 -1.61
CA GLY A 133 1.98 29.17 -2.01
C GLY A 133 2.32 27.79 -1.45
N ALA A 134 1.38 26.85 -1.63
CA ALA A 134 1.48 25.49 -1.11
C ALA A 134 2.62 24.68 -1.75
N VAL A 135 2.83 24.86 -3.05
CA VAL A 135 3.84 24.10 -3.81
C VAL A 135 5.27 24.47 -3.39
N GLU A 136 5.52 25.71 -2.95
CA GLU A 136 6.85 26.10 -2.46
C GLU A 136 7.18 25.41 -1.11
N LEU A 137 6.20 25.21 -0.24
CA LEU A 137 6.42 24.40 0.96
C LEU A 137 6.72 22.94 0.61
N MET A 138 6.03 22.38 -0.38
CA MET A 138 6.33 21.03 -0.88
C MET A 138 7.77 20.93 -1.39
N ARG A 139 8.24 21.91 -2.18
CA ARG A 139 9.63 21.97 -2.66
C ARG A 139 10.64 22.05 -1.52
N LEU A 140 10.35 22.84 -0.48
CA LEU A 140 11.19 22.93 0.70
C LEU A 140 11.32 21.58 1.41
N ILE A 141 10.22 20.87 1.63
CA ILE A 141 10.22 19.59 2.32
C ILE A 141 10.90 18.50 1.47
N ASP A 142 10.67 18.46 0.16
CA ASP A 142 11.33 17.52 -0.76
C ASP A 142 12.86 17.77 -0.79
N ALA A 143 13.30 19.03 -0.81
CA ALA A 143 14.72 19.38 -0.74
C ALA A 143 15.35 18.94 0.60
N CYS A 144 14.65 19.08 1.72
CA CYS A 144 15.08 18.58 3.02
C CYS A 144 15.17 17.04 3.06
N ALA A 145 14.41 16.33 2.25
CA ALA A 145 14.44 14.88 2.15
C ALA A 145 15.69 14.36 1.41
N GLN A 146 16.26 15.15 0.50
CA GLN A 146 17.40 14.75 -0.33
C GLN A 146 18.61 14.18 0.45
N PRO A 147 19.11 14.81 1.54
CA PRO A 147 20.24 14.30 2.31
C PRO A 147 19.85 13.17 3.28
N VAL A 148 18.55 12.97 3.53
CA VAL A 148 18.09 12.00 4.54
C VAL A 148 18.25 10.58 4.02
N ARG A 149 18.95 9.75 4.78
CA ARG A 149 19.13 8.31 4.50
C ARG A 149 18.78 7.51 5.74
N ASN A 150 18.03 6.46 5.53
CA ASN A 150 17.69 5.53 6.58
C ASN A 150 18.65 4.35 6.57
N GLY A 151 19.48 4.23 7.61
CA GLY A 151 20.45 3.14 7.73
C GLY A 151 21.43 3.03 6.54
N GLY A 152 21.66 4.14 5.82
CA GLY A 152 22.59 4.22 4.68
C GLY A 152 22.06 3.70 3.33
N GLN A 153 20.89 3.05 3.26
CA GLN A 153 20.47 2.34 2.05
C GLN A 153 19.11 2.74 1.47
N ARG A 154 18.16 3.24 2.28
CA ARG A 154 16.80 3.53 1.81
C ARG A 154 16.59 5.02 1.59
N ARG A 155 16.06 5.41 0.42
CA ARG A 155 15.60 6.78 0.15
C ARG A 155 14.34 7.07 0.97
N VAL A 156 14.12 8.34 1.27
CA VAL A 156 12.88 8.83 1.87
C VAL A 156 11.73 8.62 0.87
N ALA A 157 10.56 8.24 1.38
CA ALA A 157 9.34 8.18 0.61
C ALA A 157 8.34 9.19 1.19
N LEU A 158 7.85 10.10 0.35
CA LEU A 158 6.87 11.10 0.72
C LEU A 158 5.59 10.94 -0.14
N MET A 159 4.45 11.37 0.41
CA MET A 159 3.20 11.60 -0.31
C MET A 159 2.77 13.04 -0.04
N PHE A 160 2.58 13.81 -1.08
CA PHE A 160 2.00 15.15 -0.99
C PHE A 160 0.62 15.18 -1.61
N SER A 161 -0.35 15.67 -0.87
CA SER A 161 -1.71 15.85 -1.38
C SER A 161 -2.13 17.32 -1.35
N LEU A 162 -2.98 17.69 -2.30
CA LEU A 162 -3.63 18.97 -2.37
C LEU A 162 -5.10 18.78 -2.74
N ASP A 163 -5.99 19.52 -2.08
CA ASP A 163 -7.41 19.47 -2.39
C ASP A 163 -7.67 20.05 -3.78
N LEU A 164 -8.55 19.40 -4.54
CA LEU A 164 -8.92 19.79 -5.89
C LEU A 164 -9.46 21.23 -5.98
N SER A 165 -10.07 21.72 -4.89
CA SER A 165 -10.58 23.10 -4.81
C SER A 165 -9.54 24.14 -4.44
N HIS A 166 -8.29 23.76 -4.15
CA HIS A 166 -7.25 24.70 -3.74
C HIS A 166 -6.83 25.62 -4.91
N PRO A 167 -6.63 26.93 -4.70
CA PRO A 167 -6.26 27.86 -5.77
C PRO A 167 -4.94 27.52 -6.49
N ASP A 168 -3.99 26.85 -5.82
CA ASP A 168 -2.71 26.44 -6.41
C ASP A 168 -2.78 25.06 -7.11
N ILE A 169 -3.97 24.51 -7.35
CA ILE A 169 -4.12 23.15 -7.91
C ILE A 169 -3.44 23.01 -9.29
N GLU A 170 -3.51 24.03 -10.15
CA GLU A 170 -2.90 23.97 -11.48
C GLU A 170 -1.37 23.96 -11.40
N GLU A 171 -0.77 24.73 -10.47
CA GLU A 171 0.66 24.70 -10.19
C GLU A 171 1.08 23.33 -9.63
N PHE A 172 0.29 22.77 -8.70
CA PHE A 172 0.52 21.45 -8.14
C PHE A 172 0.52 20.34 -9.20
N LEU A 173 -0.46 20.35 -10.10
CA LEU A 173 -0.53 19.38 -11.20
C LEU A 173 0.68 19.44 -12.13
N SER A 174 1.33 20.60 -12.23
CA SER A 174 2.48 20.83 -13.11
C SER A 174 3.83 20.62 -12.42
N ALA A 175 3.86 20.55 -11.09
CA ALA A 175 5.11 20.59 -10.30
C ALA A 175 6.07 19.45 -10.65
N LYS A 176 5.58 18.23 -10.85
CA LYS A 176 6.42 17.07 -11.20
C LYS A 176 6.77 16.93 -12.69
N LEU A 177 6.21 17.77 -13.55
CA LEU A 177 6.59 17.83 -14.95
C LEU A 177 7.92 18.55 -15.15
N VAL A 178 8.36 19.30 -14.14
CA VAL A 178 9.67 19.97 -14.14
C VAL A 178 10.73 18.96 -13.69
N LYS A 179 11.72 18.70 -14.56
CA LYS A 179 12.80 17.75 -14.29
C LYS A 179 13.56 18.14 -13.01
N GLY A 180 13.64 17.24 -12.05
CA GLY A 180 14.37 17.43 -10.80
C GLY A 180 13.55 18.01 -9.64
N GLU A 181 12.27 18.34 -9.84
CA GLU A 181 11.38 18.78 -8.77
C GLU A 181 10.60 17.62 -8.14
N LEU A 182 10.34 17.72 -6.84
CA LEU A 182 9.57 16.75 -6.03
C LEU A 182 9.98 15.28 -6.27
N THR A 183 11.29 15.04 -6.30
CA THR A 183 11.86 13.73 -6.67
C THR A 183 11.68 12.65 -5.60
N HIS A 184 11.39 13.03 -4.35
CA HIS A 184 11.19 12.13 -3.21
C HIS A 184 9.71 11.95 -2.86
N ALA A 185 8.84 12.75 -3.44
CA ALA A 185 7.41 12.73 -3.18
C ALA A 185 6.61 12.14 -4.34
N ASN A 186 5.64 11.28 -4.03
CA ASN A 186 4.50 11.02 -4.90
C ASN A 186 3.46 12.13 -4.68
N ILE A 187 2.73 12.52 -5.72
CA ILE A 187 1.68 13.52 -5.61
C ILE A 187 0.30 12.92 -5.89
N SER A 188 -0.69 13.36 -5.14
CA SER A 188 -2.09 12.94 -5.34
C SER A 188 -3.06 14.10 -5.17
N VAL A 189 -4.01 14.21 -6.07
CA VAL A 189 -5.14 15.13 -5.92
C VAL A 189 -6.12 14.54 -4.93
N ARG A 190 -6.58 15.32 -3.97
CA ARG A 190 -7.61 14.95 -3.01
C ARG A 190 -8.93 15.64 -3.35
N SER A 191 -10.04 14.90 -3.38
CA SER A 191 -11.36 15.48 -3.65
C SER A 191 -12.38 15.10 -2.57
N ARG A 192 -12.87 16.09 -1.81
CA ARG A 192 -13.94 15.92 -0.82
C ARG A 192 -15.34 15.89 -1.45
N HIS A 193 -15.46 16.27 -2.71
CA HIS A 193 -16.73 16.32 -3.44
C HIS A 193 -16.62 15.59 -4.78
N THR A 194 -16.11 14.36 -4.73
CA THR A 194 -15.79 13.56 -5.93
C THR A 194 -17.00 13.36 -6.84
N LYS A 195 -18.18 13.07 -6.28
CA LYS A 195 -19.41 12.89 -7.09
C LYS A 195 -19.83 14.18 -7.79
N ALA A 196 -19.76 15.31 -7.08
CA ALA A 196 -20.07 16.61 -7.67
C ALA A 196 -19.05 17.00 -8.75
N PHE A 197 -17.76 16.69 -8.53
CA PHE A 197 -16.70 16.90 -9.51
C PHE A 197 -16.94 16.05 -10.77
N ILE A 198 -17.21 14.74 -10.63
CA ILE A 198 -17.51 13.85 -11.77
C ILE A 198 -18.73 14.38 -12.55
N LYS A 199 -19.76 14.84 -11.86
CA LYS A 199 -20.93 15.44 -12.49
C LYS A 199 -20.55 16.69 -13.30
N ALA A 200 -19.78 17.60 -12.69
CA ALA A 200 -19.32 18.82 -13.36
C ALA A 200 -18.46 18.51 -14.60
N VAL A 201 -17.56 17.51 -14.52
CA VAL A 201 -16.78 17.03 -15.68
C VAL A 201 -17.69 16.56 -16.83
N LYS A 202 -18.73 15.77 -16.52
CA LYS A 202 -19.65 15.21 -17.53
C LYS A 202 -20.58 16.26 -18.15
N GLU A 203 -20.95 17.29 -17.39
CA GLU A 203 -21.90 18.32 -17.79
C GLU A 203 -21.21 19.62 -18.27
N ASP A 204 -19.89 19.61 -18.46
CA ASP A 204 -19.06 20.80 -18.75
C ASP A 204 -19.29 21.96 -17.76
N GLY A 205 -19.53 21.59 -16.50
CA GLY A 205 -19.76 22.54 -15.42
C GLY A 205 -18.47 23.16 -14.88
N GLU A 206 -18.64 24.05 -13.92
CA GLU A 206 -17.55 24.71 -13.21
C GLU A 206 -17.43 24.23 -11.79
N ILE A 207 -16.23 24.34 -11.21
CA ILE A 207 -15.96 24.19 -9.79
C ILE A 207 -15.33 25.48 -9.26
N GLU A 208 -15.60 25.77 -7.98
CA GLU A 208 -15.01 26.90 -7.30
C GLU A 208 -13.66 26.48 -6.71
N LEU A 209 -12.60 27.22 -7.06
CA LEU A 209 -11.32 27.14 -6.36
C LEU A 209 -11.33 28.18 -5.25
N HIS A 210 -11.02 27.77 -4.03
CA HIS A 210 -11.04 28.64 -2.87
C HIS A 210 -10.10 28.16 -1.74
N TRP A 211 -9.71 29.09 -0.89
CA TRP A 211 -8.97 28.78 0.32
C TRP A 211 -9.66 29.46 1.51
N LYS A 212 -10.17 28.65 2.45
CA LYS A 212 -10.88 29.13 3.65
C LYS A 212 -11.94 30.21 3.36
N GLY A 213 -12.69 30.01 2.28
CA GLY A 213 -13.70 30.96 1.80
C GLY A 213 -13.17 32.24 1.16
N GLN A 214 -11.87 32.34 0.97
CA GLN A 214 -11.18 33.47 0.32
C GLN A 214 -10.55 33.04 -1.01
N TYR A 215 -10.04 34.01 -1.78
CA TYR A 215 -9.33 33.75 -3.06
C TYR A 215 -10.15 32.92 -4.05
N LYS A 216 -11.45 33.23 -4.14
CA LYS A 216 -12.39 32.48 -4.97
C LYS A 216 -12.22 32.78 -6.44
N ARG A 217 -12.16 31.73 -7.25
CA ARG A 217 -12.30 31.78 -8.71
C ARG A 217 -12.96 30.50 -9.21
N SER A 218 -13.66 30.58 -10.34
CA SER A 218 -14.21 29.39 -10.99
C SER A 218 -13.28 28.89 -12.10
N ILE A 219 -13.29 27.58 -12.30
CA ILE A 219 -12.61 26.92 -13.41
C ILE A 219 -13.52 25.81 -13.95
N LYS A 220 -13.46 25.56 -15.25
CA LYS A 220 -14.11 24.40 -15.85
C LYS A 220 -13.56 23.11 -15.26
N ALA A 221 -14.42 22.27 -14.70
CA ALA A 221 -14.04 20.97 -14.14
C ALA A 221 -13.35 20.09 -15.19
N ARG A 222 -13.77 20.21 -16.45
CA ARG A 222 -13.20 19.50 -17.59
C ARG A 222 -11.71 19.81 -17.78
N ILE A 223 -11.31 21.07 -17.66
CA ILE A 223 -9.90 21.51 -17.84
C ILE A 223 -9.00 20.84 -16.79
N LEU A 224 -9.44 20.82 -15.53
CA LEU A 224 -8.68 20.16 -14.47
C LEU A 224 -8.61 18.65 -14.67
N TRP A 225 -9.73 18.03 -15.04
CA TRP A 225 -9.79 16.60 -15.29
C TRP A 225 -8.89 16.17 -16.44
N ASP A 226 -8.92 16.88 -17.56
CA ASP A 226 -8.06 16.61 -18.72
C ASP A 226 -6.58 16.75 -18.36
N THR A 227 -6.24 17.72 -17.51
CA THR A 227 -4.87 17.89 -17.00
C THR A 227 -4.46 16.72 -16.11
N ILE A 228 -5.32 16.29 -15.19
CA ILE A 228 -5.06 15.13 -14.31
C ILE A 228 -4.85 13.87 -15.14
N VAL A 229 -5.77 13.59 -16.07
CA VAL A 229 -5.71 12.40 -16.95
C VAL A 229 -4.45 12.41 -17.80
N LYS A 230 -4.14 13.54 -18.46
CA LYS A 230 -2.95 13.67 -19.30
C LYS A 230 -1.66 13.45 -18.51
N ASN A 231 -1.56 14.04 -17.33
CA ASN A 231 -0.37 13.92 -16.50
C ASN A 231 -0.22 12.48 -15.97
N ALA A 232 -1.29 11.87 -15.45
CA ALA A 232 -1.27 10.47 -15.00
C ALA A 232 -0.91 9.51 -16.14
N TYR A 233 -1.42 9.73 -17.35
CA TYR A 233 -1.10 8.93 -18.53
C TYR A 233 0.38 9.03 -18.93
N ASN A 234 0.99 10.23 -18.84
CA ASN A 234 2.35 10.49 -19.28
C ASN A 234 3.43 10.21 -18.20
N SER A 235 3.10 10.33 -16.92
CA SER A 235 4.07 10.25 -15.82
C SER A 235 3.67 9.31 -14.67
N ALA A 236 2.51 8.66 -14.76
CA ALA A 236 1.88 7.88 -13.69
C ALA A 236 1.51 8.72 -12.44
N GLU A 237 1.52 10.04 -12.55
CA GLU A 237 1.15 10.99 -11.50
C GLU A 237 0.41 12.20 -12.09
N PRO A 238 -0.53 12.80 -11.35
CA PRO A 238 -0.89 12.52 -9.96
C PRO A 238 -1.75 11.26 -9.81
N GLY A 239 -1.73 10.68 -8.60
CA GLY A 239 -2.81 9.81 -8.15
C GLY A 239 -4.07 10.62 -7.83
N PHE A 240 -5.20 9.94 -7.64
CA PHE A 240 -6.45 10.58 -7.23
C PHE A 240 -6.99 9.92 -5.95
N LEU A 241 -7.23 10.72 -4.92
CA LEU A 241 -7.79 10.32 -3.65
C LEU A 241 -9.26 10.78 -3.58
N ASN A 242 -10.18 9.83 -3.62
CA ASN A 242 -11.61 10.06 -3.43
C ASN A 242 -11.89 10.24 -1.94
N TRP A 243 -11.71 11.47 -1.47
CA TRP A 243 -11.82 11.78 -0.05
C TRP A 243 -13.27 11.73 0.46
N GLU A 244 -14.24 11.96 -0.40
CA GLU A 244 -15.66 11.77 -0.09
C GLU A 244 -15.95 10.33 0.35
N LEU A 245 -15.38 9.33 -0.34
CA LEU A 245 -15.53 7.92 0.04
C LEU A 245 -14.71 7.60 1.30
N VAL A 246 -13.50 8.15 1.42
CA VAL A 246 -12.65 7.98 2.61
C VAL A 246 -13.37 8.44 3.88
N GLU A 247 -13.93 9.65 3.87
CA GLU A 247 -14.68 10.21 5.00
C GLU A 247 -15.97 9.44 5.28
N HIS A 248 -16.72 9.09 4.24
CA HIS A 248 -17.96 8.31 4.36
C HIS A 248 -17.74 6.95 5.05
N GLU A 249 -16.63 6.30 4.76
CA GLU A 249 -16.30 4.97 5.28
C GLU A 249 -15.46 4.97 6.56
N SER A 250 -15.05 6.13 7.03
CA SER A 250 -14.18 6.25 8.21
C SER A 250 -14.89 5.82 9.49
N ASN A 251 -14.34 4.83 10.18
CA ASN A 251 -14.85 4.39 11.48
C ASN A 251 -14.58 5.38 12.62
N ILE A 252 -13.72 6.38 12.37
CA ILE A 252 -13.38 7.43 13.35
C ILE A 252 -14.02 8.78 13.01
N HIS A 253 -15.01 8.81 12.11
CA HIS A 253 -15.71 10.03 11.67
C HIS A 253 -16.22 10.92 12.82
N TYR A 254 -16.41 10.36 14.00
CA TYR A 254 -16.88 11.05 15.20
C TYR A 254 -15.76 11.53 16.13
N ILE A 255 -14.50 11.20 15.83
CA ILE A 255 -13.33 11.56 16.65
C ILE A 255 -12.57 12.71 16.01
N GLU A 256 -12.11 12.53 14.78
CA GLU A 256 -11.32 13.50 14.04
C GLU A 256 -11.31 13.25 12.54
N GLU A 257 -10.92 14.26 11.79
CA GLU A 257 -10.80 14.18 10.34
C GLU A 257 -9.51 13.45 9.93
N LEU A 258 -9.63 12.66 8.87
CA LEU A 258 -8.49 12.16 8.12
C LEU A 258 -7.97 13.27 7.20
N VAL A 259 -6.66 13.35 6.97
CA VAL A 259 -6.07 14.46 6.20
C VAL A 259 -5.42 14.03 4.89
N THR A 260 -4.66 12.95 4.88
CA THR A 260 -4.05 12.38 3.68
C THR A 260 -3.73 10.91 3.89
N THR A 261 -3.00 10.29 2.95
CA THR A 261 -2.55 8.90 3.07
C THR A 261 -1.04 8.83 3.32
N ASN A 262 -0.57 7.65 3.70
CA ASN A 262 0.84 7.29 3.63
C ASN A 262 1.35 7.27 2.16
N PRO A 263 2.68 7.15 1.92
CA PRO A 263 3.25 7.22 0.56
C PRO A 263 2.68 6.24 -0.47
N CYS A 264 2.24 5.05 -0.04
CA CYS A 264 1.67 4.04 -0.92
C CYS A 264 0.14 4.12 -1.07
N GLY A 265 -0.52 5.01 -0.35
CA GLY A 265 -1.94 5.31 -0.51
C GLY A 265 -2.91 4.36 0.18
N GLU A 266 -2.43 3.32 0.87
CA GLU A 266 -3.30 2.28 1.45
C GLU A 266 -3.88 2.62 2.81
N ILE A 267 -3.38 3.63 3.53
CA ILE A 267 -3.93 4.04 4.82
C ILE A 267 -4.18 5.55 4.85
N PRO A 268 -5.44 5.98 4.73
CA PRO A 268 -5.86 7.33 5.09
C PRO A 268 -5.70 7.54 6.60
N LEU A 269 -5.03 8.63 6.99
CA LEU A 269 -4.65 8.88 8.37
C LEU A 269 -5.07 10.28 8.83
N GLU A 270 -5.32 10.38 10.12
CA GLU A 270 -5.38 11.61 10.87
C GLU A 270 -3.99 12.22 11.08
N PRO A 271 -3.89 13.49 11.52
CA PRO A 271 -2.61 14.10 11.86
C PRO A 271 -1.83 13.27 12.89
N PHE A 272 -0.55 13.02 12.60
CA PHE A 272 0.34 12.16 13.38
C PHE A 272 -0.12 10.70 13.49
N GLY A 273 -1.04 10.26 12.65
CA GLY A 273 -1.46 8.88 12.52
C GLY A 273 -0.34 7.97 11.99
N ASN A 274 -0.49 6.68 12.17
CA ASN A 274 0.54 5.69 11.87
C ASN A 274 0.00 4.45 11.15
N CYS A 275 0.91 3.74 10.51
CA CYS A 275 0.67 2.56 9.69
C CYS A 275 1.38 1.35 10.31
N CYS A 276 0.62 0.48 11.01
CA CYS A 276 1.12 -0.77 11.61
C CYS A 276 0.73 -1.95 10.72
N LEU A 277 1.64 -2.42 9.88
CA LEU A 277 1.34 -3.39 8.81
C LEU A 277 1.72 -4.82 9.13
N GLY A 278 0.87 -5.74 8.70
CA GLY A 278 1.14 -7.18 8.63
C GLY A 278 0.21 -7.86 7.63
N HIS A 279 0.63 -8.98 7.07
CA HIS A 279 -0.03 -9.58 5.92
C HIS A 279 -0.20 -11.09 6.10
N ILE A 280 -1.38 -11.57 5.79
CA ILE A 280 -1.68 -12.99 5.66
C ILE A 280 -1.14 -13.48 4.31
N VAL A 281 -0.36 -14.55 4.31
CA VAL A 281 0.17 -15.17 3.10
C VAL A 281 -0.85 -16.16 2.56
N LEU A 282 -1.76 -15.70 1.70
CA LEU A 282 -2.97 -16.43 1.30
C LEU A 282 -2.67 -17.80 0.67
N SER A 283 -1.60 -17.92 -0.12
CA SER A 283 -1.19 -19.15 -0.80
C SER A 283 -0.89 -20.30 0.17
N ARG A 284 -0.55 -20.01 1.42
CA ARG A 284 -0.25 -21.01 2.46
C ARG A 284 -1.49 -21.72 3.02
N PHE A 285 -2.67 -21.19 2.73
CA PHE A 285 -3.95 -21.76 3.18
C PHE A 285 -4.66 -22.56 2.09
N VAL A 286 -4.03 -22.76 0.93
CA VAL A 286 -4.58 -23.65 -0.11
C VAL A 286 -4.13 -25.08 0.19
N VAL A 287 -5.09 -25.93 0.56
CA VAL A 287 -4.90 -27.35 0.85
C VAL A 287 -5.86 -28.15 -0.04
N ASP A 288 -5.34 -29.08 -0.81
CA ASP A 288 -6.12 -29.96 -1.71
C ASP A 288 -7.09 -29.20 -2.65
N GLY A 289 -6.65 -28.00 -3.12
CA GLY A 289 -7.43 -27.17 -4.05
C GLY A 289 -8.53 -26.32 -3.40
N GLU A 290 -8.56 -26.24 -2.07
CA GLU A 290 -9.51 -25.42 -1.31
C GLU A 290 -8.80 -24.56 -0.25
N ILE A 291 -9.48 -23.52 0.24
CA ILE A 291 -8.97 -22.72 1.37
C ILE A 291 -9.29 -23.38 2.69
N ASP A 292 -8.28 -23.59 3.51
CA ASP A 292 -8.44 -23.91 4.94
C ASP A 292 -8.87 -22.65 5.71
N TYR A 293 -10.18 -22.42 5.76
CA TYR A 293 -10.77 -21.28 6.47
C TYR A 293 -10.58 -21.34 7.99
N ALA A 294 -10.36 -22.53 8.57
CA ALA A 294 -10.10 -22.66 10.00
C ALA A 294 -8.72 -22.12 10.35
N ALA A 295 -7.67 -22.64 9.69
CA ALA A 295 -6.30 -22.15 9.86
C ALA A 295 -6.17 -20.65 9.48
N LEU A 296 -6.84 -20.20 8.42
CA LEU A 296 -6.88 -18.79 8.01
C LEU A 296 -7.51 -17.92 9.12
N GLY A 297 -8.63 -18.33 9.70
CA GLY A 297 -9.30 -17.60 10.77
C GLY A 297 -8.46 -17.51 12.04
N ASP A 298 -7.76 -18.59 12.41
CA ASP A 298 -6.83 -18.61 13.55
C ASP A 298 -5.64 -17.66 13.33
N THR A 299 -5.08 -17.68 12.15
CA THR A 299 -3.98 -16.79 11.78
C THR A 299 -4.42 -15.32 11.77
N ILE A 300 -5.62 -15.00 11.27
CA ILE A 300 -6.18 -13.65 11.33
C ILE A 300 -6.30 -13.17 12.78
N ARG A 301 -6.83 -14.01 13.70
CA ARG A 301 -6.93 -13.67 15.13
C ARG A 301 -5.57 -13.36 15.75
N LEU A 302 -4.57 -14.20 15.46
CA LEU A 302 -3.20 -13.97 15.93
C LEU A 302 -2.56 -12.74 15.30
N GLY A 303 -2.78 -12.49 14.01
CA GLY A 303 -2.28 -11.31 13.29
C GLY A 303 -2.83 -10.00 13.86
N VAL A 304 -4.13 -9.92 14.14
CA VAL A 304 -4.75 -8.75 14.79
C VAL A 304 -4.11 -8.49 16.16
N ARG A 305 -3.95 -9.53 16.98
CA ARG A 305 -3.30 -9.43 18.29
C ARG A 305 -1.83 -9.03 18.18
N PHE A 306 -1.12 -9.62 17.24
CA PHE A 306 0.28 -9.29 16.97
C PHE A 306 0.45 -7.81 16.66
N LEU A 307 -0.36 -7.27 15.74
CA LEU A 307 -0.30 -5.85 15.33
C LEU A 307 -0.75 -4.90 16.45
N ASP A 308 -1.74 -5.27 17.27
CA ASP A 308 -2.09 -4.50 18.47
C ASP A 308 -0.90 -4.45 19.44
N ASN A 309 -0.20 -5.57 19.66
CA ASN A 309 0.99 -5.62 20.50
C ASN A 309 2.15 -4.76 19.96
N VAL A 310 2.35 -4.74 18.63
CA VAL A 310 3.37 -3.87 17.99
C VAL A 310 3.20 -2.42 18.41
N LEU A 311 1.97 -1.89 18.46
CA LEU A 311 1.72 -0.52 18.90
C LEU A 311 2.17 -0.25 20.34
N SER A 312 2.12 -1.26 21.20
CA SER A 312 2.50 -1.15 22.61
C SER A 312 4.01 -1.17 22.84
N VAL A 313 4.76 -1.88 22.00
CA VAL A 313 6.23 -2.02 22.12
C VAL A 313 7.01 -1.10 21.18
N ASN A 314 6.31 -0.35 20.32
CA ASN A 314 6.94 0.55 19.36
C ASN A 314 7.51 1.79 20.03
N HIS A 315 8.70 2.20 19.58
CA HIS A 315 9.26 3.51 19.89
C HIS A 315 8.84 4.52 18.82
N PHE A 316 8.15 5.58 19.24
CA PHE A 316 7.63 6.60 18.32
C PHE A 316 8.60 7.76 18.16
N PRO A 317 8.88 8.22 16.91
CA PRO A 317 9.81 9.32 16.68
C PRO A 317 9.33 10.67 17.25
N LEU A 318 8.01 10.88 17.33
CA LEU A 318 7.39 12.09 17.87
C LEU A 318 6.35 11.73 18.95
N PRO A 319 6.26 12.48 20.05
CA PRO A 319 5.29 12.22 21.12
C PRO A 319 3.82 12.22 20.66
N GLN A 320 3.50 13.08 19.68
CA GLN A 320 2.14 13.17 19.11
C GLN A 320 1.72 11.84 18.45
N MET A 321 2.65 11.18 17.76
CA MET A 321 2.41 9.87 17.13
C MET A 321 2.10 8.79 18.17
N LYS A 322 2.82 8.82 19.31
CA LYS A 322 2.53 7.91 20.44
C LYS A 322 1.12 8.14 20.99
N THR A 323 0.77 9.38 21.24
CA THR A 323 -0.56 9.75 21.74
C THR A 323 -1.66 9.25 20.79
N LYS A 324 -1.48 9.40 19.47
CA LYS A 324 -2.43 8.91 18.48
C LYS A 324 -2.54 7.38 18.50
N ALA A 325 -1.41 6.70 18.47
CA ALA A 325 -1.37 5.24 18.52
C ALA A 325 -2.04 4.67 19.78
N ASP A 326 -1.78 5.27 20.93
CA ASP A 326 -2.38 4.85 22.19
C ASP A 326 -3.90 5.05 22.20
N ASN A 327 -4.38 6.18 21.68
CA ASN A 327 -5.80 6.56 21.71
C ASN A 327 -6.66 5.84 20.66
N LEU A 328 -6.11 5.53 19.49
CA LEU A 328 -6.85 4.97 18.34
C LEU A 328 -6.53 3.49 18.09
N ARG A 329 -5.33 3.06 18.44
CA ARG A 329 -4.84 1.69 18.23
C ARG A 329 -5.09 1.16 16.81
N ARG A 330 -4.88 2.01 15.81
CA ARG A 330 -5.04 1.65 14.40
C ARG A 330 -4.02 0.60 13.97
N ILE A 331 -4.49 -0.42 13.26
CA ILE A 331 -3.66 -1.43 12.62
C ILE A 331 -4.00 -1.54 11.13
N GLY A 332 -3.16 -2.22 10.39
CA GLY A 332 -3.33 -2.49 8.96
C GLY A 332 -3.02 -3.96 8.64
N LEU A 333 -3.96 -4.84 8.93
CA LEU A 333 -3.89 -6.23 8.51
C LEU A 333 -4.30 -6.32 7.03
N GLY A 334 -3.41 -6.84 6.20
CA GLY A 334 -3.65 -7.06 4.78
C GLY A 334 -3.41 -8.51 4.36
N THR A 335 -3.31 -8.70 3.06
CA THR A 335 -2.99 -10.00 2.46
C THR A 335 -1.86 -9.86 1.44
N THR A 336 -1.19 -10.96 1.14
CA THR A 336 -0.24 -11.07 0.03
C THR A 336 -0.46 -12.41 -0.69
N ALA A 337 0.14 -12.57 -1.86
CA ALA A 337 0.03 -13.77 -2.69
C ALA A 337 -1.40 -14.05 -3.20
N LEU A 338 -2.17 -13.01 -3.54
CA LEU A 338 -3.52 -13.22 -4.07
C LEU A 338 -3.49 -13.94 -5.42
N ALA A 339 -2.63 -13.52 -6.36
CA ALA A 339 -2.56 -14.17 -7.67
C ALA A 339 -2.00 -15.60 -7.59
N ASP A 340 -1.03 -15.86 -6.68
CA ASP A 340 -0.56 -17.22 -6.38
C ASP A 340 -1.71 -18.10 -5.87
N THR A 341 -2.54 -17.56 -4.98
CA THR A 341 -3.71 -18.26 -4.43
C THR A 341 -4.74 -18.61 -5.51
N LEU A 342 -5.06 -17.63 -6.36
CA LEU A 342 -5.97 -17.87 -7.48
C LEU A 342 -5.43 -18.95 -8.42
N ALA A 343 -4.12 -18.90 -8.75
CA ALA A 343 -3.48 -19.91 -9.60
C ALA A 343 -3.53 -21.30 -8.95
N LEU A 344 -3.26 -21.43 -7.65
CA LEU A 344 -3.36 -22.69 -6.92
C LEU A 344 -4.79 -23.29 -6.93
N LEU A 345 -5.81 -22.42 -6.91
CA LEU A 345 -7.22 -22.81 -6.94
C LEU A 345 -7.77 -22.99 -8.37
N GLY A 346 -6.97 -22.74 -9.40
CA GLY A 346 -7.39 -22.85 -10.80
C GLY A 346 -8.22 -21.67 -11.31
N TYR A 347 -8.22 -20.53 -10.63
CA TYR A 347 -8.93 -19.32 -11.05
C TYR A 347 -8.01 -18.40 -11.85
N ARG A 348 -8.52 -17.86 -12.96
CA ARG A 348 -7.83 -16.78 -13.67
C ARG A 348 -8.05 -15.46 -12.92
N TYR A 349 -6.97 -14.72 -12.68
CA TYR A 349 -7.06 -13.36 -12.12
C TYR A 349 -7.92 -12.46 -13.01
N GLY A 350 -8.86 -11.71 -12.42
CA GLY A 350 -9.78 -10.83 -13.14
C GLY A 350 -11.00 -11.54 -13.77
N SER A 351 -11.06 -12.89 -13.76
CA SER A 351 -12.25 -13.62 -14.23
C SER A 351 -13.44 -13.45 -13.29
N GLU A 352 -14.64 -13.72 -13.78
CA GLU A 352 -15.86 -13.65 -12.98
C GLU A 352 -15.82 -14.60 -11.78
N GLU A 353 -15.36 -15.84 -12.00
CA GLU A 353 -15.20 -16.85 -10.95
C GLU A 353 -14.15 -16.43 -9.93
N GLY A 354 -12.98 -15.96 -10.39
CA GLY A 354 -11.93 -15.41 -9.54
C GLY A 354 -12.43 -14.23 -8.71
N ASN A 355 -13.19 -13.33 -9.31
CA ASN A 355 -13.77 -12.16 -8.64
C ASN A 355 -14.83 -12.54 -7.59
N LYS A 356 -15.68 -13.55 -7.86
CA LYS A 356 -16.61 -14.12 -6.86
C LYS A 356 -15.88 -14.74 -5.68
N PHE A 357 -14.77 -15.45 -5.95
CA PHE A 357 -13.92 -16.01 -4.91
C PHE A 357 -13.29 -14.91 -4.06
N ILE A 358 -12.73 -13.85 -4.67
CA ILE A 358 -12.14 -12.70 -3.97
C ILE A 358 -13.18 -12.02 -3.06
N ASP A 359 -14.41 -11.82 -3.52
CA ASP A 359 -15.50 -11.23 -2.71
C ASP A 359 -15.84 -12.11 -1.49
N LYS A 360 -15.94 -13.45 -1.68
CA LYS A 360 -16.16 -14.40 -0.60
C LYS A 360 -15.02 -14.38 0.43
N LEU A 361 -13.78 -14.40 -0.03
CA LEU A 361 -12.59 -14.35 0.80
C LEU A 361 -12.51 -13.04 1.59
N GLY A 362 -12.74 -11.90 0.94
CA GLY A 362 -12.76 -10.58 1.57
C GLY A 362 -13.79 -10.47 2.69
N ARG A 363 -15.00 -11.00 2.50
CA ARG A 363 -16.03 -11.09 3.56
C ARG A 363 -15.56 -11.91 4.76
N PHE A 364 -14.92 -13.05 4.50
CA PHE A 364 -14.42 -13.89 5.57
C PHE A 364 -13.34 -13.15 6.38
N ILE A 365 -12.34 -12.57 5.70
CA ILE A 365 -11.22 -11.88 6.33
C ILE A 365 -11.72 -10.68 7.15
N SER A 366 -12.60 -9.84 6.58
CA SER A 366 -13.11 -8.66 7.28
C SER A 366 -13.91 -9.04 8.53
N LYS A 367 -14.80 -10.03 8.42
CA LYS A 367 -15.55 -10.55 9.56
C LYS A 367 -14.62 -11.08 10.65
N ALA A 368 -13.68 -11.96 10.29
CA ALA A 368 -12.76 -12.60 11.25
C ALA A 368 -11.87 -11.57 11.97
N ALA A 369 -11.36 -10.56 11.26
CA ALA A 369 -10.54 -9.52 11.84
C ALA A 369 -11.32 -8.64 12.84
N TYR A 370 -12.54 -8.24 12.49
CA TYR A 370 -13.38 -7.44 13.38
C TYR A 370 -13.81 -8.22 14.63
N GLU A 371 -14.22 -9.48 14.49
CA GLU A 371 -14.53 -10.33 15.63
C GLU A 371 -13.30 -10.58 16.53
N ALA A 372 -12.11 -10.73 15.94
CA ALA A 372 -10.86 -10.82 16.69
C ALA A 372 -10.56 -9.53 17.50
N SER A 373 -10.76 -8.36 16.92
CA SER A 373 -10.56 -7.08 17.62
C SER A 373 -11.59 -6.84 18.72
N VAL A 374 -12.83 -7.32 18.56
CA VAL A 374 -13.83 -7.32 19.65
C VAL A 374 -13.39 -8.24 20.80
N LEU A 375 -12.90 -9.45 20.50
CA LEU A 375 -12.37 -10.35 21.54
C LEU A 375 -11.19 -9.72 22.30
N LEU A 376 -10.33 -8.98 21.59
CA LEU A 376 -9.27 -8.21 22.24
C LEU A 376 -9.82 -7.06 23.10
N ALA A 377 -10.91 -6.43 22.69
CA ALA A 377 -11.56 -5.39 23.49
C ALA A 377 -12.14 -5.97 24.78
N VAL A 378 -12.73 -7.17 24.74
CA VAL A 378 -13.19 -7.88 25.97
C VAL A 378 -12.03 -8.16 26.92
N GLU A 379 -10.85 -8.50 26.39
CA GLU A 379 -9.68 -8.87 27.20
C GLU A 379 -8.86 -7.66 27.67
N LYS A 380 -8.60 -6.69 26.77
CA LYS A 380 -7.65 -5.58 27.00
C LYS A 380 -8.33 -4.20 27.07
N GLY A 381 -9.65 -4.16 26.96
CA GLY A 381 -10.44 -2.92 26.80
C GLY A 381 -10.50 -2.43 25.35
N PRO A 382 -11.55 -1.72 24.96
CA PRO A 382 -11.64 -1.07 23.66
C PRO A 382 -10.57 0.03 23.53
N PHE A 383 -10.36 0.53 22.31
CA PHE A 383 -9.47 1.69 22.14
C PHE A 383 -10.03 2.90 22.92
N PRO A 384 -9.18 3.75 23.54
CA PRO A 384 -9.60 4.78 24.50
C PRO A 384 -10.70 5.74 24.01
N LEU A 385 -10.69 6.11 22.72
CA LEU A 385 -11.69 7.01 22.14
C LEU A 385 -12.89 6.26 21.50
N CYS A 386 -13.06 4.97 21.77
CA CYS A 386 -14.12 4.18 21.21
C CYS A 386 -15.51 4.64 21.70
N HIS A 387 -16.39 4.92 20.74
CA HIS A 387 -17.81 5.10 20.99
C HIS A 387 -18.58 4.09 20.12
N SER A 388 -18.88 2.92 20.68
CA SER A 388 -19.38 1.75 19.95
C SER A 388 -20.57 2.04 19.03
N MET A 389 -21.55 2.83 19.48
CA MET A 389 -22.73 3.18 18.69
C MET A 389 -22.36 4.03 17.46
N LYS A 390 -21.49 5.04 17.65
CA LYS A 390 -21.03 5.88 16.52
C LYS A 390 -20.12 5.10 15.58
N HIS A 391 -19.30 4.20 16.11
CA HIS A 391 -18.39 3.37 15.31
C HIS A 391 -19.15 2.54 14.26
N VAL A 392 -20.29 1.95 14.63
CA VAL A 392 -21.10 1.13 13.71
C VAL A 392 -21.92 1.95 12.69
N GLU A 393 -21.93 3.28 12.78
CA GLU A 393 -22.62 4.18 11.83
C GLU A 393 -21.81 4.49 10.57
N SER A 394 -20.50 4.16 10.52
CA SER A 394 -19.69 4.39 9.32
C SER A 394 -20.22 3.65 8.11
N GLY A 395 -19.94 4.16 6.92
CA GLY A 395 -20.31 3.50 5.66
C GLY A 395 -19.73 2.09 5.56
N PHE A 396 -18.51 1.87 6.05
CA PHE A 396 -17.90 0.55 6.10
C PHE A 396 -18.67 -0.40 7.03
N MET A 397 -18.90 0.00 8.27
CA MET A 397 -19.56 -0.83 9.28
C MET A 397 -21.01 -1.15 8.93
N LYS A 398 -21.71 -0.28 8.20
CA LYS A 398 -23.09 -0.57 7.71
C LYS A 398 -23.17 -1.83 6.87
N ARG A 399 -22.08 -2.17 6.14
CA ARG A 399 -21.99 -3.38 5.31
C ARG A 399 -21.57 -4.64 6.07
N MET A 400 -21.08 -4.49 7.30
CA MET A 400 -20.67 -5.62 8.12
C MET A 400 -21.88 -6.46 8.58
N PRO A 401 -21.68 -7.78 8.81
CA PRO A 401 -22.74 -8.65 9.32
C PRO A 401 -23.41 -8.11 10.58
N ALA A 402 -24.72 -8.28 10.72
CA ALA A 402 -25.48 -7.80 11.89
C ALA A 402 -24.90 -8.32 13.21
N LYS A 403 -24.51 -9.61 13.25
CA LYS A 403 -23.86 -10.21 14.43
C LYS A 403 -22.57 -9.47 14.81
N THR A 404 -21.70 -9.18 13.84
CA THR A 404 -20.43 -8.46 14.10
C THR A 404 -20.71 -7.06 14.63
N LYS A 405 -21.69 -6.34 14.07
CA LYS A 405 -22.11 -5.02 14.58
C LYS A 405 -22.64 -5.08 16.00
N SER A 406 -23.47 -6.09 16.31
CA SER A 406 -23.98 -6.29 17.69
C SER A 406 -22.86 -6.53 18.70
N LEU A 407 -21.85 -7.33 18.32
CA LEU A 407 -20.67 -7.56 19.17
C LEU A 407 -19.88 -6.28 19.44
N VAL A 408 -19.70 -5.43 18.40
CA VAL A 408 -19.04 -4.12 18.56
C VAL A 408 -19.87 -3.18 19.47
N MET A 409 -21.20 -3.16 19.32
CA MET A 409 -22.06 -2.34 20.18
C MET A 409 -22.01 -2.78 21.64
N GLU A 410 -21.96 -4.07 21.90
CA GLU A 410 -21.97 -4.65 23.25
C GLU A 410 -20.62 -4.52 23.97
N HIS A 411 -19.51 -4.81 23.27
CA HIS A 411 -18.20 -4.95 23.89
C HIS A 411 -17.19 -3.86 23.50
N GLY A 412 -17.53 -2.99 22.54
CA GLY A 412 -16.57 -2.12 21.89
C GLY A 412 -15.63 -2.88 20.94
N ILE A 413 -14.61 -2.18 20.46
CA ILE A 413 -13.59 -2.74 19.60
C ILE A 413 -12.21 -2.26 20.01
N ARG A 414 -11.18 -3.12 19.93
CA ARG A 414 -9.82 -2.79 20.38
C ARG A 414 -9.08 -1.84 19.43
N ASN A 415 -9.33 -1.94 18.14
CA ASN A 415 -8.62 -1.20 17.10
C ASN A 415 -9.62 -0.37 16.29
N CYS A 416 -9.37 0.91 16.08
CA CYS A 416 -10.32 1.81 15.42
C CYS A 416 -10.54 1.49 13.94
N MET A 417 -9.50 1.06 13.24
CA MET A 417 -9.51 0.52 11.88
C MET A 417 -8.51 -0.63 11.81
N LEU A 418 -8.77 -1.63 10.98
CA LEU A 418 -8.08 -2.90 11.04
C LEU A 418 -7.45 -3.36 9.73
N LEU A 419 -8.10 -3.09 8.59
CA LEU A 419 -7.79 -3.74 7.32
C LEU A 419 -7.19 -2.76 6.32
N THR A 420 -6.20 -3.22 5.56
CA THR A 420 -5.59 -2.46 4.48
C THR A 420 -5.02 -3.40 3.43
N GLN A 421 -4.76 -2.89 2.23
CA GLN A 421 -3.98 -3.61 1.24
C GLN A 421 -2.74 -2.82 0.86
N ALA A 422 -1.63 -3.18 1.52
CA ALA A 422 -0.32 -2.61 1.24
C ALA A 422 0.35 -3.31 0.05
N PRO A 423 1.33 -2.68 -0.61
CA PRO A 423 2.04 -3.27 -1.75
C PRO A 423 2.80 -4.55 -1.43
N THR A 424 3.22 -4.75 -0.20
CA THR A 424 4.04 -5.89 0.30
C THR A 424 5.40 -6.12 -0.37
N GLY A 425 5.79 -5.34 -1.33
CA GLY A 425 7.04 -5.38 -2.09
C GLY A 425 8.09 -6.41 -1.63
N THR A 426 9.03 -5.99 -0.76
CA THR A 426 10.11 -6.87 -0.29
C THR A 426 9.69 -7.98 0.67
N VAL A 427 8.57 -7.83 1.40
CA VAL A 427 8.09 -8.90 2.30
C VAL A 427 7.39 -10.03 1.55
N SER A 428 6.85 -9.78 0.37
CA SER A 428 6.35 -10.85 -0.51
C SER A 428 7.50 -11.70 -1.04
N ILE A 429 8.63 -11.07 -1.42
CA ILE A 429 9.85 -11.79 -1.81
C ILE A 429 10.34 -12.66 -0.64
N LEU A 430 10.41 -12.06 0.55
CA LEU A 430 10.81 -12.76 1.77
C LEU A 430 9.97 -14.02 2.01
N SER A 431 8.70 -13.98 1.65
CA SER A 431 7.75 -15.09 1.79
C SER A 431 7.72 -16.04 0.58
N GLU A 432 8.63 -15.88 -0.38
CA GLU A 432 8.66 -16.65 -1.64
C GLU A 432 7.35 -16.60 -2.43
N ASN A 433 6.64 -15.49 -2.34
CA ASN A 433 5.46 -15.26 -3.14
C ASN A 433 5.83 -14.60 -4.46
N CYS A 434 5.20 -15.03 -5.51
CA CYS A 434 5.42 -14.49 -6.86
C CYS A 434 4.54 -13.29 -7.15
N SER A 435 3.50 -13.06 -6.35
CA SER A 435 2.66 -11.87 -6.43
C SER A 435 2.70 -11.06 -5.13
N SER A 436 2.86 -9.75 -5.27
CA SER A 436 2.88 -8.79 -4.16
C SER A 436 1.47 -8.33 -3.84
N GLY A 437 1.06 -8.39 -2.56
CA GLY A 437 -0.25 -7.92 -2.13
C GLY A 437 -1.38 -8.56 -2.93
N ILE A 438 -2.12 -7.71 -3.62
CA ILE A 438 -3.23 -8.11 -4.50
C ILE A 438 -2.89 -7.95 -5.99
N GLU A 439 -1.63 -7.66 -6.31
CA GLU A 439 -1.21 -7.54 -7.71
C GLU A 439 -1.29 -8.88 -8.44
N PRO A 440 -1.52 -8.89 -9.76
CA PRO A 440 -1.37 -10.09 -10.56
C PRO A 440 0.10 -10.53 -10.58
N MET A 441 0.36 -11.75 -11.02
CA MET A 441 1.74 -12.14 -11.32
C MET A 441 2.29 -11.31 -12.49
N PHE A 442 3.59 -11.08 -12.50
CA PHE A 442 4.22 -10.31 -13.58
C PHE A 442 4.02 -11.00 -14.94
N ALA A 443 4.41 -12.27 -15.04
CA ALA A 443 4.21 -13.13 -16.20
C ALA A 443 4.42 -14.61 -15.80
N PRO A 444 3.88 -15.59 -16.57
CA PRO A 444 4.18 -17.01 -16.40
C PRO A 444 5.66 -17.35 -16.63
N ALA A 445 6.32 -16.61 -17.52
CA ALA A 445 7.76 -16.61 -17.75
C ALA A 445 8.23 -15.25 -18.25
N TYR A 446 9.49 -14.93 -18.07
CA TYR A 446 10.08 -13.67 -18.51
C TYR A 446 11.57 -13.80 -18.81
N GLU A 447 12.09 -12.93 -19.67
CA GLU A 447 13.51 -12.75 -19.92
C GLU A 447 14.05 -11.71 -18.94
N ARG A 448 15.03 -12.10 -18.12
CA ARG A 448 15.78 -11.21 -17.23
C ARG A 448 17.09 -10.83 -17.89
N ARG A 449 17.34 -9.53 -18.00
CA ARG A 449 18.58 -8.97 -18.56
C ARG A 449 19.37 -8.36 -17.42
N TYR A 450 20.64 -8.72 -17.31
CA TYR A 450 21.53 -8.20 -16.27
C TYR A 450 22.97 -8.12 -16.80
N TRP A 451 23.77 -7.30 -16.13
CA TRP A 451 25.19 -7.18 -16.41
C TRP A 451 25.97 -8.10 -15.50
N GLU A 452 26.87 -8.89 -16.07
CA GLU A 452 27.87 -9.68 -15.34
C GLU A 452 29.26 -9.21 -15.79
N GLY A 453 29.89 -8.35 -14.99
CA GLY A 453 31.04 -7.59 -15.45
C GLY A 453 30.65 -6.63 -16.58
N ASP A 454 31.34 -6.72 -17.72
CA ASP A 454 31.08 -5.91 -18.93
C ASP A 454 30.16 -6.62 -19.94
N GLU A 455 29.70 -7.82 -19.64
CA GLU A 455 28.84 -8.59 -20.52
C GLU A 455 27.37 -8.47 -20.15
N ARG A 456 26.50 -8.20 -21.15
CA ARG A 456 25.05 -8.22 -21.00
C ARG A 456 24.55 -9.66 -21.15
N LYS A 457 24.00 -10.22 -20.07
CA LYS A 457 23.41 -11.56 -20.05
C LYS A 457 21.90 -11.52 -20.09
N MET A 458 21.32 -12.56 -20.67
CA MET A 458 19.88 -12.77 -20.71
C MET A 458 19.58 -14.18 -20.18
N GLU A 459 18.62 -14.25 -19.27
CA GLU A 459 18.22 -15.48 -18.60
C GLU A 459 16.71 -15.64 -18.70
N LEU A 460 16.28 -16.85 -19.06
CA LEU A 460 14.87 -17.23 -19.05
C LEU A 460 14.47 -17.68 -17.65
N VAL A 461 13.48 -16.99 -17.08
CA VAL A 461 12.97 -17.27 -15.72
C VAL A 461 11.52 -17.70 -15.81
N PHE A 462 11.18 -18.81 -15.16
CA PHE A 462 9.82 -19.31 -15.03
C PHE A 462 9.25 -18.97 -13.67
N HIS A 463 7.98 -18.59 -13.65
CA HIS A 463 7.21 -18.47 -12.42
C HIS A 463 7.16 -19.83 -11.69
N PRO A 464 7.55 -19.94 -10.41
CA PRO A 464 7.67 -21.24 -9.74
C PRO A 464 6.39 -22.09 -9.76
N LEU A 465 5.22 -21.49 -9.56
CA LEU A 465 3.96 -22.22 -9.66
C LEU A 465 3.67 -22.68 -11.10
N PHE A 466 3.98 -21.86 -12.10
CA PHE A 466 3.85 -22.25 -13.50
C PHE A 466 4.73 -23.45 -13.81
N ALA A 467 6.02 -23.39 -13.43
CA ALA A 467 6.95 -24.48 -13.63
C ALA A 467 6.51 -25.78 -12.92
N LYS A 468 6.03 -25.65 -11.68
CA LYS A 468 5.48 -26.77 -10.90
C LYS A 468 4.28 -27.41 -11.60
N PHE A 469 3.29 -26.61 -12.03
CA PHE A 469 2.10 -27.12 -12.71
C PHE A 469 2.47 -27.80 -14.03
N MET A 470 3.38 -27.21 -14.82
CA MET A 470 3.88 -27.82 -16.05
C MET A 470 4.57 -29.16 -15.80
N SER A 471 5.43 -29.27 -14.78
CA SER A 471 6.14 -30.51 -14.41
C SER A 471 5.18 -31.60 -13.94
N GLU A 472 4.09 -31.22 -13.23
CA GLU A 472 3.06 -32.11 -12.75
C GLU A 472 2.00 -32.48 -13.83
N GLY A 473 2.13 -31.92 -15.05
CA GLY A 473 1.18 -32.13 -16.15
C GLY A 473 -0.21 -31.50 -15.90
N LYS A 474 -0.28 -30.54 -14.99
CA LYS A 474 -1.51 -29.79 -14.69
C LYS A 474 -1.78 -28.69 -15.71
N SER A 475 -3.06 -28.31 -15.90
CA SER A 475 -3.41 -27.15 -16.74
C SER A 475 -2.84 -25.86 -16.15
N VAL A 476 -2.31 -25.01 -17.03
CA VAL A 476 -1.84 -23.65 -16.73
C VAL A 476 -2.61 -22.58 -17.50
N ASP A 477 -3.75 -22.91 -18.09
CA ASP A 477 -4.52 -22.01 -18.96
C ASP A 477 -5.13 -20.81 -18.20
N HIS A 478 -5.25 -20.91 -16.89
CA HIS A 478 -5.69 -19.86 -15.99
C HIS A 478 -4.56 -18.90 -15.54
N PHE A 479 -3.30 -19.21 -15.85
CA PHE A 479 -2.20 -18.28 -15.57
C PHE A 479 -2.28 -17.07 -16.51
N VAL A 480 -2.14 -15.88 -15.94
CA VAL A 480 -2.19 -14.63 -16.68
C VAL A 480 -1.19 -13.64 -16.12
N GLY A 481 -0.40 -13.03 -16.98
CA GLY A 481 0.53 -11.96 -16.61
C GLY A 481 -0.16 -10.59 -16.49
N SER A 482 0.47 -9.68 -15.78
CA SER A 482 -0.06 -8.32 -15.56
C SER A 482 -0.33 -7.54 -16.84
N GLN A 483 0.41 -7.81 -17.91
CA GLN A 483 0.27 -7.15 -19.21
C GLN A 483 -0.83 -7.76 -20.09
N GLU A 484 -1.29 -8.98 -19.77
CA GLU A 484 -2.37 -9.67 -20.49
C GLU A 484 -3.75 -9.35 -19.90
N LEU A 485 -3.80 -8.65 -18.76
CA LEU A 485 -5.03 -8.20 -18.11
C LEU A 485 -5.51 -6.89 -18.74
N THR A 486 -6.83 -6.76 -18.84
CA THR A 486 -7.42 -5.47 -19.22
C THR A 486 -7.36 -4.49 -18.05
N VAL A 487 -7.39 -3.19 -18.35
CA VAL A 487 -7.49 -2.12 -17.32
C VAL A 487 -8.71 -2.33 -16.44
N ARG A 488 -9.82 -2.82 -17.02
CA ARG A 488 -11.05 -3.16 -16.29
C ARG A 488 -10.83 -4.29 -15.29
N ASP A 489 -10.08 -5.34 -15.64
CA ASP A 489 -9.78 -6.44 -14.71
C ASP A 489 -9.05 -5.94 -13.47
N HIS A 490 -8.05 -5.06 -13.64
CA HIS A 490 -7.33 -4.43 -12.53
C HIS A 490 -8.25 -3.61 -11.63
N LEU A 491 -9.09 -2.75 -12.22
CA LEU A 491 -10.01 -1.88 -11.50
C LEU A 491 -11.08 -2.68 -10.75
N GLU A 492 -11.60 -3.75 -11.37
CA GLU A 492 -12.63 -4.58 -10.77
C GLU A 492 -12.13 -5.34 -9.54
N VAL A 493 -10.93 -5.94 -9.62
CA VAL A 493 -10.31 -6.58 -8.45
C VAL A 493 -10.10 -5.57 -7.33
N GLN A 494 -9.58 -4.38 -7.62
CA GLN A 494 -9.42 -3.31 -6.63
C GLN A 494 -10.76 -2.91 -6.00
N ARG A 495 -11.81 -2.75 -6.81
CA ARG A 495 -13.16 -2.39 -6.35
C ARG A 495 -13.74 -3.43 -5.41
N ILE A 496 -13.61 -4.71 -5.75
CA ILE A 496 -14.10 -5.80 -4.91
C ILE A 496 -13.39 -5.79 -3.56
N ILE A 497 -12.07 -5.70 -3.55
CA ILE A 497 -11.28 -5.71 -2.33
C ILE A 497 -11.56 -4.46 -1.48
N GLN A 498 -11.68 -3.27 -2.10
CA GLN A 498 -11.97 -2.03 -1.36
C GLN A 498 -13.27 -2.13 -0.55
N ARG A 499 -14.27 -2.89 -0.99
CA ARG A 499 -15.51 -3.10 -0.23
C ARG A 499 -15.30 -3.81 1.11
N HIS A 500 -14.22 -4.57 1.25
CA HIS A 500 -13.90 -5.38 2.43
C HIS A 500 -12.77 -4.80 3.26
N VAL A 501 -12.24 -3.63 2.90
CA VAL A 501 -11.11 -2.96 3.56
C VAL A 501 -11.58 -1.60 4.07
N ASP A 502 -11.45 -1.38 5.38
CA ASP A 502 -11.87 -0.12 6.03
C ASP A 502 -10.90 1.04 5.78
N ASN A 503 -9.57 0.80 5.72
CA ASN A 503 -8.62 1.79 5.20
C ASN A 503 -8.71 1.87 3.66
N ALA A 504 -7.62 1.81 2.94
CA ALA A 504 -7.60 1.87 1.48
C ALA A 504 -6.79 0.71 0.88
N VAL A 505 -6.71 0.71 -0.43
CA VAL A 505 -6.08 -0.35 -1.22
C VAL A 505 -5.02 0.28 -2.11
N SER A 506 -3.77 -0.13 -1.93
CA SER A 506 -2.69 0.17 -2.86
C SER A 506 -2.73 -0.84 -4.01
N LYS A 507 -2.94 -0.35 -5.21
CA LYS A 507 -2.89 -1.15 -6.43
C LYS A 507 -2.47 -0.30 -7.61
N THR A 508 -1.58 -0.86 -8.43
CA THR A 508 -1.21 -0.28 -9.71
C THR A 508 -2.15 -0.77 -10.81
N ILE A 509 -2.76 0.15 -11.54
CA ILE A 509 -3.53 -0.15 -12.73
C ILE A 509 -2.59 -0.10 -13.92
N ASN A 510 -2.13 -1.27 -14.36
CA ASN A 510 -1.19 -1.38 -15.49
C ASN A 510 -1.93 -1.24 -16.81
N MET A 511 -1.30 -0.52 -17.75
CA MET A 511 -1.82 -0.31 -19.11
C MET A 511 -0.71 -0.55 -20.13
N PRO A 512 -1.03 -1.14 -21.31
CA PRO A 512 -0.11 -1.18 -22.43
C PRO A 512 0.36 0.22 -22.86
N HIS A 513 1.52 0.26 -23.54
CA HIS A 513 2.10 1.54 -24.01
C HIS A 513 1.16 2.33 -24.93
N ASP A 514 0.44 1.63 -25.78
CA ASP A 514 -0.48 2.18 -26.80
C ASP A 514 -1.95 2.24 -26.35
N TYR A 515 -2.22 2.05 -25.04
CA TYR A 515 -3.58 2.09 -24.51
C TYR A 515 -4.20 3.49 -24.74
N PRO A 516 -5.41 3.60 -25.32
CA PRO A 516 -6.02 4.90 -25.60
C PRO A 516 -6.32 5.68 -24.33
N VAL A 517 -5.93 6.96 -24.29
CA VAL A 517 -6.16 7.83 -23.13
C VAL A 517 -7.65 8.04 -22.85
N GLU A 518 -8.48 8.07 -23.89
CA GLU A 518 -9.93 8.22 -23.80
C GLU A 518 -10.58 7.01 -23.11
N ASP A 519 -10.09 5.80 -23.36
CA ASP A 519 -10.56 4.58 -22.68
C ASP A 519 -10.11 4.54 -21.22
N MET A 520 -8.89 4.97 -20.92
CA MET A 520 -8.43 5.17 -19.54
C MET A 520 -9.31 6.15 -18.80
N GLU A 521 -9.58 7.32 -19.38
CA GLU A 521 -10.43 8.35 -18.82
C GLU A 521 -11.83 7.83 -18.49
N LYS A 522 -12.45 7.16 -19.47
CA LYS A 522 -13.80 6.58 -19.33
C LYS A 522 -13.88 5.59 -18.16
N LEU A 523 -12.92 4.67 -18.09
CA LEU A 523 -12.85 3.69 -17.01
C LEU A 523 -12.57 4.38 -15.67
N TRP A 524 -11.68 5.37 -15.64
CA TRP A 524 -11.39 6.09 -14.41
C TRP A 524 -12.63 6.78 -13.85
N LEU A 525 -13.40 7.49 -14.69
CA LEU A 525 -14.66 8.13 -14.28
C LEU A 525 -15.73 7.10 -13.85
N GLU A 526 -15.73 5.89 -14.42
CA GLU A 526 -16.64 4.81 -14.06
C GLU A 526 -16.33 4.26 -12.65
N TYR A 527 -15.04 4.01 -12.35
CA TYR A 527 -14.62 3.34 -11.12
C TYR A 527 -14.29 4.27 -9.95
N LEU A 528 -14.00 5.54 -10.22
CA LEU A 528 -13.62 6.52 -9.21
C LEU A 528 -14.58 6.62 -8.02
N PRO A 529 -15.93 6.50 -8.18
CA PRO A 529 -16.86 6.52 -7.05
C PRO A 529 -16.70 5.38 -6.04
N TYR A 530 -16.02 4.29 -6.44
CA TYR A 530 -15.93 3.05 -5.66
C TYR A 530 -14.53 2.82 -5.06
N LEU A 531 -13.56 3.63 -5.42
CA LEU A 531 -12.16 3.49 -5.03
C LEU A 531 -11.74 4.68 -4.16
N LYS A 532 -11.05 4.42 -3.05
CA LYS A 532 -10.51 5.48 -2.18
C LYS A 532 -9.27 6.14 -2.76
N GLY A 533 -8.48 5.38 -3.53
CA GLY A 533 -7.31 5.88 -4.25
C GLY A 533 -7.13 5.15 -5.57
N THR A 534 -6.58 5.84 -6.57
CA THR A 534 -6.26 5.26 -7.88
C THR A 534 -4.92 5.76 -8.39
N THR A 535 -4.14 4.84 -8.96
CA THR A 535 -2.87 5.12 -9.63
C THR A 535 -2.78 4.30 -10.90
N PHE A 536 -2.56 4.98 -12.02
CA PHE A 536 -2.37 4.34 -13.32
C PHE A 536 -0.89 4.30 -13.68
N TYR A 537 -0.47 3.22 -14.29
CA TYR A 537 0.87 3.05 -14.83
C TYR A 537 0.81 2.55 -16.26
N ARG A 538 1.18 3.39 -17.20
CA ARG A 538 1.32 3.01 -18.60
C ARG A 538 2.74 2.49 -18.84
N GLU A 539 2.87 1.39 -19.54
CA GLU A 539 4.15 0.78 -19.86
C GLU A 539 5.13 1.82 -20.45
N SER A 540 6.39 1.77 -20.02
CA SER A 540 7.47 2.68 -20.41
C SER A 540 7.37 4.14 -19.95
N THR A 541 6.36 4.55 -19.17
CA THR A 541 6.29 5.93 -18.66
C THR A 541 7.37 6.27 -17.64
N ARG A 542 7.89 5.26 -16.96
CA ARG A 542 9.06 5.33 -16.07
C ARG A 542 10.21 4.50 -16.63
N GLY A 543 10.44 4.58 -17.94
CA GLY A 543 11.49 3.84 -18.65
C GLY A 543 12.87 4.12 -18.03
N PHE A 544 13.70 3.09 -17.98
CA PHE A 544 15.10 3.25 -17.62
C PHE A 544 15.75 4.12 -18.71
N ILE A 545 16.10 5.34 -18.32
CA ILE A 545 16.89 6.24 -19.18
C ILE A 545 18.34 6.02 -18.76
N ASN A 546 19.19 5.58 -19.69
CA ASN A 546 20.63 5.44 -19.45
C ASN A 546 21.30 6.82 -19.24
N ALA A 547 22.57 6.80 -18.86
CA ALA A 547 23.35 8.01 -18.65
C ALA A 547 23.40 8.96 -19.88
N ASN A 548 23.09 8.42 -21.07
CA ASN A 548 23.08 9.14 -22.35
C ASN A 548 21.70 9.71 -22.72
N GLY A 549 20.66 9.48 -21.89
CA GLY A 549 19.30 9.94 -22.16
C GLY A 549 18.48 9.05 -23.09
N GLU A 550 18.95 7.84 -23.40
CA GLU A 550 18.26 6.89 -24.25
C GLU A 550 17.37 5.97 -23.39
N VAL A 551 16.20 5.61 -23.92
CA VAL A 551 15.30 4.64 -23.26
C VAL A 551 15.94 3.24 -23.39
N GLU A 552 16.40 2.70 -22.28
CA GLU A 552 16.86 1.30 -22.23
C GLU A 552 15.66 0.34 -22.29
N GLU A 553 15.86 -0.79 -22.98
CA GLU A 553 14.92 -1.89 -22.88
C GLU A 553 14.76 -2.33 -21.41
N PRO A 554 13.53 -2.63 -20.97
CA PRO A 554 13.28 -3.01 -19.58
C PRO A 554 14.13 -4.22 -19.19
N PRO A 555 14.64 -4.25 -17.94
CA PRO A 555 15.46 -5.37 -17.47
C PRO A 555 14.70 -6.69 -17.41
N LEU A 556 13.37 -6.63 -17.39
CA LEU A 556 12.47 -7.78 -17.42
C LEU A 556 11.51 -7.63 -18.60
N LYS A 557 11.46 -8.67 -19.44
CA LYS A 557 10.54 -8.74 -20.58
C LYS A 557 9.59 -9.92 -20.38
N ALA A 558 8.30 -9.63 -20.20
CA ALA A 558 7.28 -10.66 -20.07
C ALA A 558 7.19 -11.53 -21.33
N ILE A 559 6.88 -12.81 -21.14
CA ILE A 559 6.64 -13.80 -22.20
C ILE A 559 5.19 -14.23 -22.07
N SER A 560 4.50 -14.34 -23.22
CA SER A 560 3.11 -14.80 -23.26
C SER A 560 2.99 -16.25 -22.75
N LEU A 561 1.80 -16.62 -22.29
CA LEU A 561 1.52 -17.96 -21.76
C LEU A 561 1.87 -19.08 -22.76
N ASP A 562 1.52 -18.90 -24.04
CA ASP A 562 1.78 -19.92 -25.06
C ASP A 562 3.29 -20.09 -25.35
N GLU A 563 4.00 -18.98 -25.40
CA GLU A 563 5.47 -18.99 -25.56
C GLU A 563 6.14 -19.58 -24.31
N ALA A 564 5.66 -19.28 -23.11
CA ALA A 564 6.15 -19.86 -21.86
C ALA A 564 5.98 -21.39 -21.84
N LYS A 565 4.80 -21.90 -22.27
CA LYS A 565 4.54 -23.34 -22.41
C LYS A 565 5.52 -23.99 -23.40
N ARG A 566 5.77 -23.35 -24.54
CA ARG A 566 6.69 -23.84 -25.56
C ARG A 566 8.12 -23.92 -25.04
N ARG A 567 8.63 -22.82 -24.48
CA ARG A 567 10.00 -22.72 -23.96
C ARG A 567 10.25 -23.65 -22.78
N PHE A 568 9.26 -23.85 -21.91
CA PHE A 568 9.35 -24.81 -20.80
C PHE A 568 9.57 -26.24 -21.33
N LYS A 569 8.80 -26.66 -22.34
CA LYS A 569 8.95 -27.98 -22.95
C LYS A 569 10.30 -28.15 -23.67
N GLU A 570 10.81 -27.11 -24.30
CA GLU A 570 12.11 -27.10 -24.96
C GLU A 570 13.27 -27.20 -23.96
N SER A 571 13.26 -26.43 -22.89
CA SER A 571 14.29 -26.45 -21.84
C SER A 571 14.43 -27.82 -21.17
N HIS A 572 13.31 -28.50 -20.95
CA HIS A 572 13.31 -29.85 -20.35
C HIS A 572 13.77 -30.94 -21.32
N LYS A 573 13.69 -30.71 -22.64
CA LYS A 573 14.23 -31.64 -23.65
C LYS A 573 15.74 -31.50 -23.83
N THR A 574 16.29 -30.30 -23.63
CA THR A 574 17.71 -29.99 -23.87
C THR A 574 18.58 -30.10 -22.64
N GLY A 575 17.99 -30.35 -21.46
CA GLY A 575 18.72 -30.40 -20.18
C GLY A 575 19.24 -29.05 -19.69
N THR A 576 18.86 -27.94 -20.35
CA THR A 576 19.11 -26.57 -19.90
C THR A 576 17.97 -26.16 -18.99
N GLU A 577 18.13 -26.35 -17.70
CA GLU A 577 17.15 -25.88 -16.72
C GLU A 577 17.14 -24.35 -16.71
N GLY A 578 15.99 -23.73 -17.02
CA GLY A 578 15.76 -22.33 -16.79
C GLY A 578 15.72 -22.07 -15.27
N VAL A 579 16.22 -20.92 -14.82
CA VAL A 579 16.21 -20.55 -13.40
C VAL A 579 14.77 -20.34 -12.95
N MET A 580 14.41 -20.93 -11.80
CA MET A 580 13.10 -20.74 -11.15
C MET A 580 13.25 -19.67 -10.08
N GLU A 581 12.84 -18.45 -10.39
CA GLU A 581 12.84 -17.34 -9.44
C GLU A 581 11.58 -16.45 -9.56
N CYS A 582 11.20 -15.84 -8.47
CA CYS A 582 10.11 -14.88 -8.44
C CYS A 582 10.57 -13.48 -8.86
N PRO A 583 9.90 -12.82 -9.82
CA PRO A 583 10.31 -11.52 -10.35
C PRO A 583 9.95 -10.32 -9.49
N SER A 584 9.75 -10.49 -8.21
CA SER A 584 9.33 -9.43 -7.28
C SER A 584 10.35 -8.27 -7.11
N GLY A 585 11.30 -8.12 -8.03
CA GLY A 585 12.26 -7.01 -8.06
C GLY A 585 11.76 -5.69 -8.65
N VAL A 586 10.50 -5.59 -9.09
CA VAL A 586 9.99 -4.42 -9.82
C VAL A 586 9.24 -3.42 -8.93
N CYS A 587 9.42 -3.44 -7.64
CA CYS A 587 8.98 -2.34 -6.78
C CYS A 587 10.15 -1.72 -6.02
N SER A 588 11.11 -1.16 -6.75
CA SER A 588 11.97 -0.09 -6.25
C SER A 588 11.40 1.24 -6.72
N LEU A 589 10.35 1.69 -6.04
CA LEU A 589 10.01 3.10 -5.95
C LEU A 589 10.66 3.67 -4.71
#